data_657ccf7b16004beb5ab93d79ac00aa0b
#
_entry.id   657ccf7b16004beb5ab93d79ac00aa0b
#
_cell.length_a   1.000
_cell.length_b   1.000
_cell.length_c   1.000
_cell.angle_alpha   90.00
_cell.angle_beta   90.00
_cell.angle_gamma   90.00
#
_symmetry.space_group_name_H-M   'P 1'
#
loop_
_entity.id
_entity.type
_entity.pdbx_description
1 polymer ?
#
loop_
_entity_poly.entity_id
_entity_poly.type
_entity_poly.pdbx_seq_one_letter_code
_entity_poly.pdbx_strand_id
1 'polypeptide(L)'
;MVQSVGGFDTMQGVDFNAITKMSGGFHFLAGGPFQPDADQIVVDENYAHQKKLHVGDHVKLANHDWEIAGIEDSGTLARVLAPIAVLQRITGNEGKISAVYIKLDNPKQAEAFATQLKAALPGYSIYTVDEFTSQLTVSATPMLSDFIGVVIGIATIVGFIVVFMAMYTAVLERTREIGILKAVGAGPGYILNILFRETILLALFGTVLGILMTYGTQWLMAHAVPASLVEETVYKWWPICAVIAIAGALLGTIIPAMKAVNQDATEALSYE
;
A
#
# COMPACT_ATOMS: atom_id res chain seq x y z
N MET A 1 18.09 -1.80 -13.31
CA MET A 1 18.13 -2.38 -11.96
C MET A 1 19.53 -2.88 -11.73
N VAL A 2 20.16 -2.42 -10.69
CA VAL A 2 21.50 -2.84 -10.31
C VAL A 2 21.37 -3.70 -9.05
N GLN A 3 22.00 -4.88 -9.05
CA GLN A 3 21.97 -5.77 -7.89
C GLN A 3 22.96 -5.23 -6.85
N SER A 4 22.48 -4.87 -5.67
CA SER A 4 23.30 -4.52 -4.51
C SER A 4 23.26 -5.61 -3.46
N VAL A 5 24.22 -5.59 -2.54
CA VAL A 5 24.25 -6.51 -1.39
C VAL A 5 23.06 -6.20 -0.49
N GLY A 6 21.92 -6.91 -0.70
CA GLY A 6 20.72 -6.81 0.11
C GLY A 6 19.44 -6.40 -0.63
N GLY A 7 19.43 -6.30 -1.97
CA GLY A 7 18.22 -5.98 -2.74
C GLY A 7 18.47 -5.50 -4.15
N PHE A 8 17.40 -5.16 -4.87
CA PHE A 8 17.47 -4.50 -6.17
C PHE A 8 17.36 -3.00 -5.95
N ASP A 9 18.45 -2.26 -6.13
CA ASP A 9 18.45 -0.81 -6.10
C ASP A 9 18.23 -0.26 -7.52
N THR A 10 17.31 0.68 -7.66
CA THR A 10 17.09 1.37 -8.94
C THR A 10 18.06 2.53 -9.04
N MET A 11 18.99 2.44 -9.99
CA MET A 11 19.94 3.51 -10.30
C MET A 11 19.63 4.06 -11.69
N GLN A 12 19.56 5.37 -11.81
CA GLN A 12 19.27 6.05 -13.07
C GLN A 12 20.39 7.02 -13.42
N GLY A 13 20.93 6.89 -14.63
CA GLY A 13 21.85 7.86 -15.20
C GLY A 13 21.08 9.03 -15.80
N VAL A 14 21.38 10.25 -15.34
CA VAL A 14 20.69 11.45 -15.79
C VAL A 14 21.67 12.58 -16.13
N ASP A 15 21.26 13.44 -17.07
CA ASP A 15 21.83 14.78 -17.17
C ASP A 15 21.16 15.67 -16.14
N PHE A 16 21.93 16.06 -15.10
CA PHE A 16 21.40 16.81 -13.98
C PHE A 16 20.80 18.16 -14.40
N ASN A 17 21.41 18.83 -15.35
CA ASN A 17 20.94 20.13 -15.84
C ASN A 17 19.63 20.00 -16.63
N ALA A 18 19.51 18.94 -17.44
CA ALA A 18 18.31 18.68 -18.21
C ALA A 18 17.14 18.30 -17.30
N ILE A 19 17.36 17.38 -16.34
CA ILE A 19 16.29 16.91 -15.44
C ILE A 19 15.85 18.02 -14.48
N THR A 20 16.74 18.87 -13.99
CA THR A 20 16.41 20.02 -13.15
C THR A 20 15.48 21.00 -13.85
N LYS A 21 15.75 21.30 -15.14
CA LYS A 21 14.87 22.17 -15.94
C LYS A 21 13.48 21.54 -16.15
N MET A 22 13.43 20.23 -16.22
CA MET A 22 12.20 19.48 -16.45
C MET A 22 11.37 19.34 -15.18
N SER A 23 11.99 18.98 -14.03
CA SER A 23 11.30 18.75 -12.76
C SER A 23 10.91 20.05 -12.04
N GLY A 24 11.52 21.18 -12.38
CA GLY A 24 11.33 22.44 -11.67
C GLY A 24 12.33 22.65 -10.52
N GLY A 25 13.32 21.77 -10.37
CA GLY A 25 14.38 21.80 -9.36
C GLY A 25 14.36 20.56 -8.46
N PHE A 26 15.50 20.32 -7.82
CA PHE A 26 15.64 19.29 -6.78
C PHE A 26 15.68 19.96 -5.41
N HIS A 27 15.04 19.36 -4.45
CA HIS A 27 15.07 19.79 -3.06
C HIS A 27 16.14 18.98 -2.32
N PHE A 28 17.34 19.54 -2.14
CA PHE A 28 18.39 18.88 -1.39
C PHE A 28 18.18 19.08 0.10
N LEU A 29 18.15 18.01 0.85
CA LEU A 29 18.14 17.99 2.31
C LEU A 29 19.56 18.17 2.86
N ALA A 30 20.56 17.65 2.14
CA ALA A 30 21.97 17.80 2.46
C ALA A 30 22.83 17.70 1.20
N GLY A 31 23.98 18.39 1.17
CA GLY A 31 24.89 18.39 0.03
C GLY A 31 24.37 19.15 -1.17
N GLY A 32 24.58 18.60 -2.37
CA GLY A 32 24.19 19.24 -3.62
C GLY A 32 24.27 18.31 -4.82
N PRO A 33 24.18 18.87 -6.06
CA PRO A 33 24.25 18.10 -7.27
C PRO A 33 25.62 17.48 -7.48
N PHE A 34 25.65 16.32 -8.14
CA PHE A 34 26.90 15.71 -8.61
C PHE A 34 27.47 16.46 -9.81
N GLN A 35 28.78 16.32 -10.04
CA GLN A 35 29.44 16.81 -11.24
C GLN A 35 29.26 15.83 -12.41
N PRO A 36 29.13 16.31 -13.68
CA PRO A 36 28.79 15.48 -14.82
C PRO A 36 29.72 14.29 -15.10
N ASP A 37 31.00 14.44 -14.77
CA ASP A 37 32.04 13.42 -15.05
C ASP A 37 32.65 12.83 -13.77
N ALA A 38 32.09 13.12 -12.60
CA ALA A 38 32.59 12.62 -11.31
C ALA A 38 31.89 11.29 -10.96
N ASP A 39 32.60 10.45 -10.20
CA ASP A 39 32.05 9.23 -9.60
C ASP A 39 31.19 9.57 -8.37
N GLN A 40 30.25 10.46 -8.58
CA GLN A 40 29.36 11.00 -7.55
C GLN A 40 27.90 10.65 -7.84
N ILE A 41 27.13 10.46 -6.79
CA ILE A 41 25.69 10.18 -6.86
C ILE A 41 24.90 11.07 -5.94
N VAL A 42 23.63 11.26 -6.29
CA VAL A 42 22.60 11.79 -5.40
C VAL A 42 21.67 10.66 -5.03
N VAL A 43 21.33 10.56 -3.75
CA VAL A 43 20.44 9.53 -3.22
C VAL A 43 19.19 10.14 -2.60
N ASP A 44 18.07 9.39 -2.60
CA ASP A 44 16.87 9.83 -1.91
C ASP A 44 17.02 9.71 -0.37
N GLU A 45 16.21 10.47 0.37
CA GLU A 45 16.20 10.48 1.85
C GLU A 45 15.97 9.07 2.42
N ASN A 46 15.04 8.31 1.85
CA ASN A 46 14.70 6.97 2.31
C ASN A 46 15.88 6.01 2.14
N TYR A 47 16.57 6.09 1.00
CA TYR A 47 17.77 5.28 0.75
C TYR A 47 18.90 5.64 1.71
N ALA A 48 19.15 6.94 1.90
CA ALA A 48 20.17 7.44 2.82
C ALA A 48 19.88 7.01 4.25
N HIS A 49 18.65 7.15 4.71
CA HIS A 49 18.24 6.78 6.06
C HIS A 49 18.40 5.28 6.33
N GLN A 50 18.02 4.43 5.38
CA GLN A 50 18.12 2.97 5.51
C GLN A 50 19.54 2.43 5.56
N LYS A 51 20.38 2.96 4.68
CA LYS A 51 21.79 2.57 4.59
C LYS A 51 22.64 3.34 5.60
N LYS A 52 22.05 4.30 6.35
CA LYS A 52 22.72 5.21 7.28
C LYS A 52 23.86 5.97 6.61
N LEU A 53 23.58 6.49 5.42
CA LEU A 53 24.53 7.19 4.58
C LEU A 53 24.44 8.71 4.79
N HIS A 54 25.59 9.36 4.68
CA HIS A 54 25.71 10.81 4.76
C HIS A 54 26.44 11.35 3.52
N VAL A 55 26.33 12.65 3.30
CA VAL A 55 27.10 13.30 2.23
C VAL A 55 28.60 13.14 2.47
N GLY A 56 29.32 12.72 1.43
CA GLY A 56 30.74 12.40 1.48
C GLY A 56 31.05 10.92 1.78
N ASP A 57 30.05 10.11 2.13
CA ASP A 57 30.24 8.66 2.28
C ASP A 57 30.39 7.98 0.92
N HIS A 58 31.07 6.82 0.92
CA HIS A 58 31.23 6.00 -0.27
C HIS A 58 30.32 4.78 -0.24
N VAL A 59 29.70 4.49 -1.38
CA VAL A 59 28.83 3.31 -1.55
C VAL A 59 29.19 2.56 -2.82
N LYS A 60 29.25 1.23 -2.72
CA LYS A 60 29.54 0.38 -3.87
C LYS A 60 28.27 -0.06 -4.58
N LEU A 61 28.02 0.47 -5.77
CA LEU A 61 26.88 0.15 -6.64
C LEU A 61 27.37 -0.15 -8.05
N ALA A 62 26.73 -1.11 -8.73
CA ALA A 62 27.14 -1.55 -10.06
C ALA A 62 28.63 -1.98 -10.15
N ASN A 63 29.16 -2.55 -9.08
CA ASN A 63 30.58 -2.91 -8.94
C ASN A 63 31.55 -1.72 -9.08
N HIS A 64 31.07 -0.51 -8.84
CA HIS A 64 31.81 0.75 -8.86
C HIS A 64 31.62 1.48 -7.53
N ASP A 65 32.64 2.24 -7.12
CA ASP A 65 32.62 3.01 -5.87
C ASP A 65 32.17 4.44 -6.14
N TRP A 66 31.12 4.87 -5.43
CA TRP A 66 30.48 6.16 -5.63
C TRP A 66 30.50 6.98 -4.37
N GLU A 67 30.87 8.27 -4.50
CA GLU A 67 30.74 9.25 -3.44
C GLU A 67 29.32 9.85 -3.41
N ILE A 68 28.73 10.03 -2.24
CA ILE A 68 27.43 10.68 -2.09
C ILE A 68 27.63 12.20 -2.10
N ALA A 69 27.25 12.85 -3.20
CA ALA A 69 27.31 14.32 -3.34
C ALA A 69 26.14 15.02 -2.66
N GLY A 70 24.97 14.40 -2.63
CA GLY A 70 23.78 14.98 -2.03
C GLY A 70 22.71 13.96 -1.68
N ILE A 71 21.83 14.40 -0.78
CA ILE A 71 20.63 13.69 -0.37
C ILE A 71 19.45 14.59 -0.75
N GLU A 72 18.52 14.05 -1.57
CA GLU A 72 17.33 14.76 -2.00
C GLU A 72 16.08 14.28 -1.27
N ASP A 73 15.06 15.13 -1.25
CA ASP A 73 13.73 14.78 -0.76
C ASP A 73 13.11 13.67 -1.62
N SER A 74 12.40 12.76 -0.99
CA SER A 74 11.80 11.60 -1.64
C SER A 74 10.73 12.03 -2.65
N GLY A 75 10.76 11.43 -3.84
CA GLY A 75 9.74 11.68 -4.86
C GLY A 75 10.26 11.71 -6.29
N THR A 76 11.54 11.41 -6.50
CA THR A 76 12.12 11.26 -7.84
C THR A 76 11.92 9.87 -8.43
N LEU A 77 12.15 9.75 -9.72
CA LEU A 77 11.94 8.53 -10.52
C LEU A 77 12.86 7.36 -10.12
N ALA A 78 13.95 7.63 -9.42
CA ALA A 78 14.91 6.61 -8.97
C ALA A 78 15.51 6.98 -7.62
N ARG A 79 15.85 5.97 -6.83
CA ARG A 79 16.46 6.14 -5.50
C ARG A 79 17.90 6.64 -5.54
N VAL A 80 18.59 6.37 -6.65
CA VAL A 80 19.98 6.75 -6.87
C VAL A 80 20.10 7.38 -8.25
N LEU A 81 20.53 8.62 -8.28
CA LEU A 81 20.81 9.37 -9.50
C LEU A 81 22.33 9.46 -9.69
N ALA A 82 22.81 9.14 -10.88
CA ALA A 82 24.20 9.21 -11.25
C ALA A 82 24.39 10.00 -12.56
N PRO A 83 25.59 10.53 -12.82
CA PRO A 83 25.90 11.11 -14.12
C PRO A 83 25.73 10.08 -15.23
N ILE A 84 24.94 10.42 -16.26
CA ILE A 84 24.63 9.49 -17.36
C ILE A 84 25.87 9.00 -18.08
N ALA A 85 26.85 9.87 -18.33
CA ALA A 85 28.08 9.54 -19.03
C ALA A 85 28.93 8.50 -18.26
N VAL A 86 29.02 8.69 -16.94
CA VAL A 86 29.77 7.76 -16.07
C VAL A 86 29.06 6.40 -16.01
N LEU A 87 27.74 6.41 -15.81
CA LEU A 87 26.96 5.17 -15.73
C LEU A 87 27.00 4.39 -17.06
N GLN A 88 26.90 5.07 -18.20
CA GLN A 88 27.03 4.45 -19.53
C GLN A 88 28.38 3.80 -19.72
N ARG A 89 29.47 4.46 -19.33
CA ARG A 89 30.87 3.93 -19.43
C ARG A 89 31.03 2.69 -18.56
N ILE A 90 30.56 2.70 -17.32
CA ILE A 90 30.68 1.56 -16.38
C ILE A 90 29.86 0.37 -16.84
N THR A 91 28.66 0.61 -17.42
CA THR A 91 27.79 -0.46 -17.91
C THR A 91 28.05 -0.91 -19.32
N GLY A 92 29.03 -0.31 -20.02
CA GLY A 92 29.32 -0.61 -21.42
C GLY A 92 28.22 -0.21 -22.41
N ASN A 93 27.39 0.74 -22.02
CA ASN A 93 26.25 1.22 -22.81
C ASN A 93 26.44 2.67 -23.32
N GLU A 94 27.66 3.01 -23.71
CA GLU A 94 27.98 4.34 -24.23
C GLU A 94 27.09 4.71 -25.42
N GLY A 95 26.55 5.92 -25.38
CA GLY A 95 25.66 6.44 -26.42
C GLY A 95 24.26 5.81 -26.47
N LYS A 96 23.91 4.91 -25.54
CA LYS A 96 22.58 4.31 -25.47
C LYS A 96 21.79 4.94 -24.33
N ILE A 97 20.52 5.18 -24.60
CA ILE A 97 19.54 5.68 -23.63
C ILE A 97 18.38 4.69 -23.54
N SER A 98 17.88 4.47 -22.34
CA SER A 98 16.74 3.55 -22.09
C SER A 98 15.40 4.28 -22.07
N ALA A 99 15.38 5.56 -21.74
CA ALA A 99 14.16 6.36 -21.69
C ALA A 99 14.46 7.82 -22.04
N VAL A 100 13.47 8.48 -22.63
CA VAL A 100 13.48 9.93 -22.91
C VAL A 100 12.23 10.52 -22.29
N TYR A 101 12.39 11.52 -21.44
CA TYR A 101 11.30 12.26 -20.83
C TYR A 101 11.08 13.57 -21.60
N ILE A 102 9.84 13.85 -21.95
CA ILE A 102 9.46 15.06 -22.66
C ILE A 102 8.47 15.83 -21.80
N LYS A 103 8.81 17.07 -21.44
CA LYS A 103 7.91 17.98 -20.75
C LYS A 103 7.19 18.87 -21.77
N LEU A 104 5.88 18.93 -21.68
CA LEU A 104 5.05 19.83 -22.48
C LEU A 104 4.72 21.09 -21.69
N ASP A 105 4.66 22.23 -22.38
CA ASP A 105 4.22 23.49 -21.77
C ASP A 105 2.75 23.43 -21.33
N ASN A 106 1.93 22.67 -22.09
CA ASN A 106 0.53 22.45 -21.75
C ASN A 106 0.25 20.96 -21.48
N PRO A 107 0.09 20.55 -20.22
CA PRO A 107 -0.17 19.15 -19.85
C PRO A 107 -1.43 18.55 -20.49
N LYS A 108 -2.45 19.38 -20.80
CA LYS A 108 -3.71 18.92 -21.42
C LYS A 108 -3.53 18.40 -22.85
N GLN A 109 -2.41 18.67 -23.48
CA GLN A 109 -2.10 18.19 -24.82
C GLN A 109 -1.29 16.89 -24.82
N ALA A 110 -1.00 16.32 -23.65
CA ALA A 110 -0.14 15.15 -23.52
C ALA A 110 -0.66 13.93 -24.32
N GLU A 111 -1.95 13.63 -24.27
CA GLU A 111 -2.55 12.52 -25.01
C GLU A 111 -2.49 12.73 -26.55
N ALA A 112 -2.84 13.93 -27.00
CA ALA A 112 -2.78 14.26 -28.43
C ALA A 112 -1.35 14.21 -28.96
N PHE A 113 -0.39 14.73 -28.20
CA PHE A 113 1.02 14.71 -28.54
C PHE A 113 1.58 13.27 -28.54
N ALA A 114 1.25 12.47 -27.54
CA ALA A 114 1.64 11.07 -27.48
C ALA A 114 1.11 10.27 -28.68
N THR A 115 -0.13 10.53 -29.12
CA THR A 115 -0.72 9.90 -30.29
C THR A 115 0.03 10.28 -31.58
N GLN A 116 0.39 11.54 -31.74
CA GLN A 116 1.19 11.99 -32.88
C GLN A 116 2.58 11.38 -32.88
N LEU A 117 3.20 11.29 -31.71
CA LEU A 117 4.55 10.73 -31.56
C LEU A 117 4.54 9.22 -31.80
N LYS A 118 3.51 8.49 -31.35
CA LYS A 118 3.29 7.06 -31.65
C LYS A 118 3.20 6.81 -33.17
N ALA A 119 2.55 7.71 -33.90
CA ALA A 119 2.45 7.62 -35.36
C ALA A 119 3.78 7.95 -36.08
N ALA A 120 4.57 8.88 -35.54
CA ALA A 120 5.84 9.31 -36.13
C ALA A 120 6.97 8.34 -35.83
N LEU A 121 6.92 7.62 -34.73
CA LEU A 121 7.97 6.69 -34.26
C LEU A 121 7.38 5.29 -34.01
N PRO A 122 6.98 4.58 -35.06
CA PRO A 122 6.47 3.22 -34.95
C PRO A 122 7.55 2.29 -34.42
N GLY A 123 7.23 1.54 -33.36
CA GLY A 123 8.15 0.60 -32.70
C GLY A 123 8.75 1.10 -31.39
N TYR A 124 8.52 2.34 -31.01
CA TYR A 124 8.86 2.83 -29.68
C TYR A 124 7.66 2.81 -28.74
N SER A 125 7.89 2.42 -27.50
CA SER A 125 6.87 2.47 -26.44
C SER A 125 6.77 3.88 -25.90
N ILE A 126 5.71 4.59 -26.26
CA ILE A 126 5.46 5.98 -25.87
C ILE A 126 4.25 6.00 -24.94
N TYR A 127 4.43 6.55 -23.77
CA TYR A 127 3.40 6.64 -22.74
C TYR A 127 3.28 8.06 -22.23
N THR A 128 2.08 8.50 -21.93
CA THR A 128 1.89 9.66 -21.05
C THR A 128 2.23 9.27 -19.61
N VAL A 129 2.47 10.24 -18.73
CA VAL A 129 2.70 9.97 -17.31
C VAL A 129 1.51 9.23 -16.70
N ASP A 130 0.28 9.62 -17.07
CA ASP A 130 -0.94 8.96 -16.59
C ASP A 130 -1.06 7.52 -17.10
N GLU A 131 -0.74 7.25 -18.37
CA GLU A 131 -0.67 5.89 -18.91
C GLU A 131 0.40 5.07 -18.19
N PHE A 132 1.58 5.63 -17.98
CA PHE A 132 2.70 4.95 -17.34
C PHE A 132 2.39 4.64 -15.87
N THR A 133 1.89 5.60 -15.11
CA THR A 133 1.52 5.40 -13.71
C THR A 133 0.36 4.42 -13.57
N SER A 134 -0.62 4.47 -14.48
CA SER A 134 -1.71 3.51 -14.49
C SER A 134 -1.23 2.06 -14.69
N GLN A 135 -0.18 1.85 -15.49
CA GLN A 135 0.43 0.52 -15.68
C GLN A 135 1.21 0.01 -14.46
N LEU A 136 1.67 0.92 -13.59
CA LEU A 136 2.36 0.56 -12.35
C LEU A 136 1.41 0.31 -11.17
N THR A 137 0.13 0.64 -11.33
CA THR A 137 -0.86 0.38 -10.28
C THR A 137 -1.25 -1.10 -10.24
N VAL A 138 -1.66 -1.56 -9.07
CA VAL A 138 -2.18 -2.94 -8.86
C VAL A 138 -3.31 -3.27 -9.83
N SER A 139 -4.12 -2.26 -10.20
CA SER A 139 -5.23 -2.40 -11.15
C SER A 139 -4.78 -2.70 -12.59
N ALA A 140 -3.55 -2.37 -12.95
CA ALA A 140 -2.99 -2.65 -14.28
C ALA A 140 -2.49 -4.10 -14.44
N THR A 141 -2.35 -4.81 -13.33
CA THR A 141 -1.98 -6.22 -13.34
C THR A 141 -3.22 -7.04 -12.92
N PRO A 142 -4.08 -7.44 -13.86
CA PRO A 142 -5.35 -8.11 -13.54
C PRO A 142 -5.16 -9.29 -12.59
N MET A 143 -4.13 -10.08 -12.81
CA MET A 143 -3.78 -11.23 -11.97
C MET A 143 -3.50 -10.84 -10.50
N LEU A 144 -2.86 -9.70 -10.25
CA LEU A 144 -2.58 -9.22 -8.89
C LEU A 144 -3.84 -8.67 -8.22
N SER A 145 -4.66 -7.93 -8.98
CA SER A 145 -5.96 -7.43 -8.51
C SER A 145 -6.90 -8.59 -8.14
N ASP A 146 -6.98 -9.60 -8.99
CA ASP A 146 -7.80 -10.80 -8.75
C ASP A 146 -7.30 -11.59 -7.54
N PHE A 147 -5.99 -11.76 -7.42
CA PHE A 147 -5.38 -12.42 -6.25
C PHE A 147 -5.72 -11.69 -4.94
N ILE A 148 -5.58 -10.36 -4.91
CA ILE A 148 -5.95 -9.55 -3.75
C ILE A 148 -7.44 -9.69 -3.46
N GLY A 149 -8.30 -9.68 -4.49
CA GLY A 149 -9.74 -9.89 -4.36
C GLY A 149 -10.08 -11.24 -3.72
N VAL A 150 -9.41 -12.30 -4.13
CA VAL A 150 -9.57 -13.65 -3.55
C VAL A 150 -9.14 -13.67 -2.08
N VAL A 151 -8.00 -13.05 -1.74
CA VAL A 151 -7.52 -12.97 -0.35
C VAL A 151 -8.50 -12.21 0.54
N ILE A 152 -9.03 -11.06 0.06
CA ILE A 152 -10.05 -10.30 0.78
C ILE A 152 -11.33 -11.14 0.95
N GLY A 153 -11.74 -11.86 -0.09
CA GLY A 153 -12.91 -12.75 -0.03
C GLY A 153 -12.75 -13.84 1.02
N ILE A 154 -11.62 -14.54 1.02
CA ILE A 154 -11.31 -15.57 2.02
C ILE A 154 -11.28 -14.97 3.44
N ALA A 155 -10.60 -13.85 3.63
CA ALA A 155 -10.52 -13.17 4.92
C ALA A 155 -11.92 -12.77 5.43
N THR A 156 -12.79 -12.30 4.54
CA THR A 156 -14.18 -11.94 4.87
C THR A 156 -14.99 -13.16 5.31
N ILE A 157 -14.86 -14.29 4.58
CA ILE A 157 -15.53 -15.56 4.93
C ILE A 157 -15.05 -16.07 6.29
N VAL A 158 -13.74 -16.08 6.52
CA VAL A 158 -13.16 -16.51 7.82
C VAL A 158 -13.66 -15.59 8.94
N GLY A 159 -13.64 -14.28 8.73
CA GLY A 159 -14.16 -13.31 9.69
C GLY A 159 -15.64 -13.54 10.03
N PHE A 160 -16.47 -13.81 9.00
CA PHE A 160 -17.87 -14.18 9.17
C PHE A 160 -18.04 -15.43 10.04
N ILE A 161 -17.28 -16.49 9.77
CA ILE A 161 -17.35 -17.74 10.53
C ILE A 161 -16.95 -17.52 12.00
N VAL A 162 -15.88 -16.74 12.24
CA VAL A 162 -15.40 -16.43 13.58
C VAL A 162 -16.45 -15.65 14.37
N VAL A 163 -17.04 -14.61 13.76
CA VAL A 163 -18.12 -13.83 14.42
C VAL A 163 -19.35 -14.71 14.67
N PHE A 164 -19.74 -15.54 13.69
CA PHE A 164 -20.84 -16.48 13.86
C PHE A 164 -20.63 -17.40 15.06
N MET A 165 -19.45 -18.02 15.18
CA MET A 165 -19.13 -18.93 16.29
C MET A 165 -19.09 -18.20 17.63
N ALA A 166 -18.47 -17.02 17.67
CA ALA A 166 -18.42 -16.20 18.89
C ALA A 166 -19.82 -15.78 19.35
N MET A 167 -20.67 -15.34 18.45
CA MET A 167 -22.04 -14.96 18.79
C MET A 167 -22.90 -16.17 19.15
N TYR A 168 -22.68 -17.32 18.49
CA TYR A 168 -23.39 -18.55 18.81
C TYR A 168 -23.08 -19.02 20.25
N THR A 169 -21.81 -19.03 20.64
CA THR A 169 -21.39 -19.36 22.01
C THR A 169 -21.92 -18.35 23.02
N ALA A 170 -21.81 -17.06 22.72
CA ALA A 170 -22.35 -16.00 23.61
C ALA A 170 -23.86 -16.15 23.85
N VAL A 171 -24.64 -16.48 22.82
CA VAL A 171 -26.08 -16.72 22.97
C VAL A 171 -26.34 -17.97 23.82
N LEU A 172 -25.57 -19.06 23.63
CA LEU A 172 -25.74 -20.27 24.47
C LEU A 172 -25.41 -20.02 25.93
N GLU A 173 -24.33 -19.30 26.24
CA GLU A 173 -23.92 -18.96 27.58
C GLU A 173 -24.93 -18.07 28.31
N ARG A 174 -25.64 -17.18 27.57
CA ARG A 174 -26.65 -16.25 28.11
C ARG A 174 -28.08 -16.73 27.91
N THR A 175 -28.29 -18.01 27.56
CA THR A 175 -29.63 -18.56 27.30
C THR A 175 -30.60 -18.29 28.47
N ARG A 176 -30.16 -18.47 29.69
CA ARG A 176 -30.99 -18.22 30.91
C ARG A 176 -31.36 -16.74 31.07
N GLU A 177 -30.41 -15.83 30.82
CA GLU A 177 -30.68 -14.37 30.90
C GLU A 177 -31.70 -13.95 29.84
N ILE A 178 -31.57 -14.50 28.62
CA ILE A 178 -32.56 -14.26 27.53
C ILE A 178 -33.93 -14.83 27.91
N GLY A 179 -33.98 -16.00 28.55
CA GLY A 179 -35.19 -16.60 29.05
C GLY A 179 -35.88 -15.74 30.09
N ILE A 180 -35.11 -15.18 31.05
CA ILE A 180 -35.65 -14.24 32.08
C ILE A 180 -36.22 -12.98 31.42
N LEU A 181 -35.49 -12.39 30.47
CA LEU A 181 -35.94 -11.22 29.75
C LEU A 181 -37.28 -11.46 29.03
N LYS A 182 -37.43 -12.64 28.40
CA LYS A 182 -38.69 -13.04 27.78
C LYS A 182 -39.79 -13.25 28.77
N ALA A 183 -39.53 -13.86 29.92
CA ALA A 183 -40.52 -14.10 30.98
C ALA A 183 -41.03 -12.78 31.57
N VAL A 184 -40.21 -11.73 31.62
CA VAL A 184 -40.59 -10.36 32.05
C VAL A 184 -41.30 -9.58 30.92
N GLY A 185 -41.41 -10.17 29.71
CA GLY A 185 -42.17 -9.58 28.61
C GLY A 185 -41.32 -8.86 27.54
N ALA A 186 -40.01 -9.10 27.51
CA ALA A 186 -39.17 -8.58 26.42
C ALA A 186 -39.58 -9.16 25.07
N GLY A 187 -39.96 -8.30 24.14
CA GLY A 187 -40.34 -8.72 22.79
C GLY A 187 -39.14 -9.16 21.96
N PRO A 188 -39.38 -9.94 20.89
CA PRO A 188 -38.33 -10.44 19.97
C PRO A 188 -37.42 -9.34 19.44
N GLY A 189 -37.97 -8.22 19.05
CA GLY A 189 -37.22 -7.06 18.52
C GLY A 189 -36.24 -6.43 19.52
N TYR A 190 -36.58 -6.47 20.81
CA TYR A 190 -35.72 -5.96 21.88
C TYR A 190 -34.47 -6.82 22.02
N ILE A 191 -34.64 -8.15 22.02
CA ILE A 191 -33.52 -9.10 22.10
C ILE A 191 -32.61 -8.99 20.87
N LEU A 192 -33.19 -8.93 19.66
CA LEU A 192 -32.43 -8.70 18.43
C LEU A 192 -31.62 -7.40 18.47
N ASN A 193 -32.24 -6.32 18.95
CA ASN A 193 -31.58 -5.01 19.04
C ASN A 193 -30.37 -5.05 19.99
N ILE A 194 -30.47 -5.74 21.12
CA ILE A 194 -29.33 -5.91 22.04
C ILE A 194 -28.19 -6.66 21.33
N LEU A 195 -28.47 -7.79 20.72
CA LEU A 195 -27.44 -8.61 20.06
C LEU A 195 -26.80 -7.88 18.88
N PHE A 196 -27.56 -7.16 18.08
CA PHE A 196 -27.02 -6.37 16.98
C PHE A 196 -26.17 -5.19 17.46
N ARG A 197 -26.56 -4.50 18.52
CA ARG A 197 -25.73 -3.43 19.12
C ARG A 197 -24.42 -3.98 19.65
N GLU A 198 -24.43 -5.11 20.33
CA GLU A 198 -23.22 -5.80 20.81
C GLU A 198 -22.31 -6.17 19.64
N THR A 199 -22.87 -6.74 18.58
CA THR A 199 -22.12 -7.09 17.36
C THR A 199 -21.52 -5.87 16.69
N ILE A 200 -22.25 -4.77 16.56
CA ILE A 200 -21.74 -3.53 15.95
C ILE A 200 -20.59 -2.95 16.79
N LEU A 201 -20.72 -2.95 18.12
CA LEU A 201 -19.65 -2.48 19.00
C LEU A 201 -18.39 -3.35 18.87
N LEU A 202 -18.54 -4.68 18.82
CA LEU A 202 -17.43 -5.59 18.59
C LEU A 202 -16.76 -5.37 17.22
N ALA A 203 -17.57 -5.18 16.17
CA ALA A 203 -17.07 -4.93 14.83
C ALA A 203 -16.33 -3.59 14.73
N LEU A 204 -16.83 -2.54 15.37
CA LEU A 204 -16.16 -1.23 15.44
C LEU A 204 -14.84 -1.34 16.20
N PHE A 205 -14.84 -1.99 17.36
CA PHE A 205 -13.63 -2.20 18.15
C PHE A 205 -12.58 -3.03 17.36
N GLY A 206 -13.02 -4.11 16.71
CA GLY A 206 -12.18 -4.93 15.84
C GLY A 206 -11.61 -4.13 14.66
N THR A 207 -12.41 -3.25 14.05
CA THR A 207 -11.95 -2.38 12.96
C THR A 207 -10.88 -1.40 13.43
N VAL A 208 -11.08 -0.75 14.58
CA VAL A 208 -10.07 0.16 15.18
C VAL A 208 -8.78 -0.61 15.47
N LEU A 209 -8.89 -1.79 16.05
CA LEU A 209 -7.73 -2.64 16.36
C LEU A 209 -7.00 -3.07 15.09
N GLY A 210 -7.74 -3.42 14.03
CA GLY A 210 -7.18 -3.75 12.72
C GLY A 210 -6.41 -2.58 12.09
N ILE A 211 -6.94 -1.37 12.19
CA ILE A 211 -6.25 -0.15 11.74
C ILE A 211 -4.95 0.07 12.53
N LEU A 212 -5.00 -0.07 13.86
CA LEU A 212 -3.79 0.05 14.70
C LEU A 212 -2.74 -1.01 14.36
N MET A 213 -3.18 -2.25 14.10
CA MET A 213 -2.28 -3.32 13.66
C MET A 213 -1.65 -3.03 12.29
N THR A 214 -2.38 -2.38 11.38
CA THR A 214 -1.83 -1.95 10.08
C THR A 214 -0.66 -0.99 10.27
N TYR A 215 -0.79 0.02 11.13
CA TYR A 215 0.34 0.90 11.46
C TYR A 215 1.52 0.16 12.12
N GLY A 216 1.20 -0.77 13.02
CA GLY A 216 2.23 -1.63 13.64
C GLY A 216 2.99 -2.47 12.59
N THR A 217 2.28 -3.02 11.62
CA THR A 217 2.88 -3.79 10.52
C THR A 217 3.72 -2.91 9.62
N GLN A 218 3.25 -1.72 9.25
CA GLN A 218 4.03 -0.74 8.47
C GLN A 218 5.32 -0.35 9.20
N TRP A 219 5.23 -0.06 10.49
CA TRP A 219 6.39 0.24 11.30
C TRP A 219 7.40 -0.94 11.32
N LEU A 220 6.90 -2.16 11.49
CA LEU A 220 7.74 -3.36 11.48
C LEU A 220 8.41 -3.56 10.12
N MET A 221 7.66 -3.40 9.01
CA MET A 221 8.19 -3.53 7.65
C MET A 221 9.26 -2.48 7.36
N ALA A 222 9.03 -1.23 7.76
CA ALA A 222 10.00 -0.15 7.61
C ALA A 222 11.35 -0.43 8.33
N HIS A 223 11.33 -1.22 9.43
CA HIS A 223 12.53 -1.52 10.21
C HIS A 223 13.15 -2.90 9.91
N ALA A 224 12.35 -3.86 9.49
CA ALA A 224 12.78 -5.25 9.32
C ALA A 224 13.06 -5.65 7.88
N VAL A 225 12.47 -4.94 6.90
CA VAL A 225 12.60 -5.28 5.48
C VAL A 225 13.46 -4.23 4.79
N PRO A 226 14.54 -4.61 4.08
CA PRO A 226 15.32 -3.67 3.27
C PRO A 226 14.40 -3.01 2.25
N ALA A 227 14.36 -1.69 2.23
CA ALA A 227 13.32 -0.92 1.59
C ALA A 227 13.45 -0.84 0.07
N SER A 228 13.07 -1.89 -0.56
CA SER A 228 12.67 -1.82 -1.98
C SER A 228 11.19 -1.42 -2.16
N LEU A 229 10.41 -1.33 -1.08
CA LEU A 229 8.98 -1.06 -1.13
C LEU A 229 8.67 0.25 -0.39
N VAL A 230 8.22 1.24 -1.11
CA VAL A 230 7.60 2.44 -0.52
C VAL A 230 6.14 2.08 -0.25
N GLU A 231 5.78 2.01 1.03
CA GLU A 231 4.41 1.73 1.44
C GLU A 231 3.62 3.03 1.52
N GLU A 232 2.56 3.12 0.74
CA GLU A 232 1.62 4.23 0.81
C GLU A 232 0.29 3.76 1.42
N THR A 233 -0.15 4.48 2.45
CA THR A 233 -1.43 4.18 3.09
C THR A 233 -2.59 4.72 2.27
N VAL A 234 -3.40 3.85 1.68
CA VAL A 234 -4.59 4.24 0.93
C VAL A 234 -5.78 4.39 1.85
N TYR A 235 -5.95 5.57 2.44
CA TYR A 235 -7.03 5.89 3.41
C TYR A 235 -8.46 5.65 2.90
N LYS A 236 -8.67 5.66 1.59
CA LYS A 236 -9.98 5.39 0.97
C LYS A 236 -10.52 3.99 1.26
N TRP A 237 -9.66 3.02 1.54
CA TRP A 237 -10.04 1.66 1.87
C TRP A 237 -10.54 1.47 3.30
N TRP A 238 -10.20 2.36 4.23
CA TRP A 238 -10.59 2.23 5.64
C TRP A 238 -12.10 2.20 5.86
N PRO A 239 -12.88 3.17 5.33
CA PRO A 239 -14.33 3.10 5.46
C PRO A 239 -14.94 1.89 4.75
N ILE A 240 -14.36 1.46 3.62
CA ILE A 240 -14.83 0.26 2.90
C ILE A 240 -14.62 -0.99 3.76
N CYS A 241 -13.44 -1.16 4.34
CA CYS A 241 -13.14 -2.27 5.26
C CYS A 241 -14.06 -2.26 6.49
N ALA A 242 -14.32 -1.08 7.06
CA ALA A 242 -15.24 -0.93 8.18
C ALA A 242 -16.66 -1.39 7.82
N VAL A 243 -17.17 -0.97 6.66
CA VAL A 243 -18.50 -1.37 6.18
C VAL A 243 -18.57 -2.88 5.93
N ILE A 244 -17.54 -3.47 5.28
CA ILE A 244 -17.47 -4.91 5.04
C ILE A 244 -17.43 -5.68 6.38
N ALA A 245 -16.63 -5.22 7.34
CA ALA A 245 -16.53 -5.85 8.66
C ALA A 245 -17.85 -5.81 9.41
N ILE A 246 -18.52 -4.66 9.46
CA ILE A 246 -19.83 -4.50 10.13
C ILE A 246 -20.90 -5.35 9.44
N ALA A 247 -20.96 -5.30 8.09
CA ALA A 247 -21.94 -6.08 7.34
C ALA A 247 -21.70 -7.60 7.54
N GLY A 248 -20.47 -8.07 7.47
CA GLY A 248 -20.10 -9.46 7.73
C GLY A 248 -20.46 -9.89 9.16
N ALA A 249 -20.16 -9.05 10.14
CA ALA A 249 -20.51 -9.32 11.55
C ALA A 249 -22.01 -9.42 11.77
N LEU A 250 -22.80 -8.48 11.21
CA LEU A 250 -24.26 -8.51 11.29
C LEU A 250 -24.83 -9.77 10.62
N LEU A 251 -24.36 -10.13 9.43
CA LEU A 251 -24.77 -11.36 8.76
C LEU A 251 -24.44 -12.60 9.60
N GLY A 252 -23.25 -12.65 10.21
CA GLY A 252 -22.83 -13.73 11.10
C GLY A 252 -23.71 -13.86 12.35
N THR A 253 -24.29 -12.76 12.81
CA THR A 253 -25.14 -12.72 14.02
C THR A 253 -26.61 -13.10 13.76
N ILE A 254 -27.09 -13.03 12.52
CA ILE A 254 -28.52 -13.27 12.20
C ILE A 254 -28.99 -14.65 12.71
N ILE A 255 -28.26 -15.70 12.39
CA ILE A 255 -28.67 -17.08 12.74
C ILE A 255 -28.69 -17.29 14.27
N PRO A 256 -27.63 -16.98 15.04
CA PRO A 256 -27.67 -17.12 16.48
C PRO A 256 -28.69 -16.20 17.14
N ALA A 257 -28.88 -14.98 16.62
CA ALA A 257 -29.89 -14.06 17.13
C ALA A 257 -31.33 -14.58 16.91
N MET A 258 -31.61 -15.13 15.74
CA MET A 258 -32.91 -15.78 15.49
C MET A 258 -33.13 -17.01 16.38
N LYS A 259 -32.08 -17.81 16.64
CA LYS A 259 -32.16 -18.92 17.56
C LYS A 259 -32.50 -18.45 18.98
N ALA A 260 -31.85 -17.39 19.47
CA ALA A 260 -32.14 -16.79 20.76
C ALA A 260 -33.60 -16.31 20.88
N VAL A 261 -34.10 -15.69 19.79
CA VAL A 261 -35.50 -15.20 19.76
C VAL A 261 -36.53 -16.33 19.73
N ASN A 262 -36.26 -17.41 19.03
CA ASN A 262 -37.20 -18.52 18.87
C ASN A 262 -37.13 -19.55 20.02
N GLN A 263 -36.18 -19.44 20.93
CA GLN A 263 -36.07 -20.35 22.07
C GLN A 263 -37.20 -20.13 23.07
N ASP A 264 -37.81 -21.19 23.57
CA ASP A 264 -38.92 -21.11 24.51
C ASP A 264 -38.42 -20.67 25.91
N ALA A 265 -39.13 -19.71 26.55
CA ALA A 265 -38.73 -19.17 27.86
C ALA A 265 -38.70 -20.27 28.94
N THR A 266 -39.63 -21.26 28.86
CA THR A 266 -39.69 -22.40 29.80
C THR A 266 -38.54 -23.36 29.65
N GLU A 267 -38.10 -23.62 28.44
CA GLU A 267 -36.94 -24.46 28.12
C GLU A 267 -35.61 -23.79 28.50
N ALA A 268 -35.52 -22.47 28.26
CA ALA A 268 -34.35 -21.67 28.65
C ALA A 268 -34.16 -21.57 30.18
N LEU A 269 -35.20 -21.66 30.98
CA LEU A 269 -35.13 -21.63 32.45
C LEU A 269 -34.81 -22.99 33.05
N SER A 270 -35.03 -24.09 32.33
CA SER A 270 -34.74 -25.48 32.76
C SER A 270 -33.33 -25.95 32.39
N TYR A 271 -32.56 -25.11 31.72
CA TYR A 271 -31.17 -25.43 31.33
C TYR A 271 -30.25 -25.27 32.56
N GLU A 272 -29.78 -26.37 33.16
CA GLU A 272 -28.72 -26.44 34.16
C GLU A 272 -27.35 -26.49 33.50
#